data_513ca59032581922409aa440f9f1d65c
#
_entry.id   513ca59032581922409aa440f9f1d65c
#
_cell.length_a   1.000
_cell.length_b   1.000
_cell.length_c   1.000
_cell.angle_alpha   90.00
_cell.angle_beta   90.00
_cell.angle_gamma   90.00
#
_symmetry.space_group_name_H-M   'P 1'
#
loop_
_entity.id
_entity.type
_entity.pdbx_description
1 polymer ?
#
loop_
_entity_poly.entity_id
_entity_poly.type
_entity_poly.pdbx_seq_one_letter_code
_entity_poly.pdbx_strand_id
1 'polypeptide(L)'
;MAKHKPVDIEIDKLTRSIENAITGDIFKTEVLKVTSKDIKSLKKSDWLFDWKAEANQAKKTVYKLVIIDNPTIIQGLISLQDQGDHIFMPLIESNKFNKGVKKVYFGVPGNLVAFACKLSFDKGYGGYISFESKTTLIEHYQKALGAHVLFGNIMAIGTKEARILIQQYFPGNS
;
A
#
# COMPACT_ATOMS: atom_id res chain seq x y z
N MET A 1 -16.84 15.34 10.98
CA MET A 1 -16.10 14.75 9.85
C MET A 1 -14.67 14.48 10.24
N ALA A 2 -14.25 13.24 10.09
CA ALA A 2 -12.85 12.92 10.31
C ALA A 2 -12.02 13.63 9.22
N LYS A 3 -11.03 14.39 9.65
CA LYS A 3 -10.09 15.02 8.70
C LYS A 3 -9.33 13.91 7.98
N HIS A 4 -9.24 14.02 6.65
CA HIS A 4 -8.39 13.16 5.86
C HIS A 4 -6.93 13.37 6.29
N LYS A 5 -6.26 12.27 6.63
CA LYS A 5 -4.84 12.32 7.00
C LYS A 5 -3.98 12.03 5.78
N PRO A 6 -2.93 12.82 5.53
CA PRO A 6 -2.02 12.54 4.42
C PRO A 6 -1.26 11.23 4.64
N VAL A 7 -0.81 10.65 3.54
CA VAL A 7 0.04 9.46 3.56
C VAL A 7 1.38 9.82 4.18
N ASP A 8 1.80 9.06 5.17
CA ASP A 8 2.94 9.34 6.05
C ASP A 8 3.87 8.13 6.22
N ILE A 9 3.75 7.13 5.37
CA ILE A 9 4.59 5.96 5.42
C ILE A 9 5.84 6.15 4.55
N GLU A 10 7.00 5.75 5.04
CA GLU A 10 8.20 5.72 4.23
C GLU A 10 8.26 4.43 3.43
N ILE A 11 8.66 4.53 2.17
CA ILE A 11 8.95 3.37 1.34
C ILE A 11 10.36 2.94 1.71
N ASP A 12 10.48 1.85 2.44
CA ASP A 12 11.75 1.42 3.02
C ASP A 12 12.71 0.84 1.98
N LYS A 13 12.23 -0.07 1.15
CA LYS A 13 13.03 -0.72 0.11
C LYS A 13 12.09 -1.32 -0.92
N LEU A 14 12.38 -1.12 -2.18
CA LEU A 14 11.63 -1.81 -3.24
C LEU A 14 12.24 -3.20 -3.43
N THR A 15 11.45 -4.21 -3.14
CA THR A 15 11.83 -5.62 -3.22
C THR A 15 10.99 -6.30 -4.32
N ARG A 16 11.13 -7.61 -4.50
CA ARG A 16 10.28 -8.36 -5.43
C ARG A 16 8.94 -8.75 -4.82
N SER A 17 8.90 -8.77 -3.51
CA SER A 17 7.74 -9.13 -2.72
C SER A 17 7.98 -8.54 -1.34
N ILE A 18 8.11 -9.38 -0.29
CA ILE A 18 8.68 -8.92 0.97
C ILE A 18 9.93 -9.73 1.28
N GLU A 19 10.87 -9.08 1.97
CA GLU A 19 12.18 -9.63 2.21
C GLU A 19 12.47 -9.60 3.71
N ASN A 20 12.88 -10.74 4.26
CA ASN A 20 13.27 -10.79 5.67
C ASN A 20 14.47 -9.88 5.91
N ALA A 21 14.37 -8.99 6.88
CA ALA A 21 15.39 -7.97 7.13
C ALA A 21 16.73 -8.54 7.61
N ILE A 22 16.74 -9.72 8.20
CA ILE A 22 17.94 -10.37 8.71
C ILE A 22 18.55 -11.33 7.69
N THR A 23 17.71 -12.25 7.16
CA THR A 23 18.20 -13.34 6.30
C THR A 23 18.26 -12.98 4.82
N GLY A 24 17.49 -11.97 4.38
CA GLY A 24 17.33 -11.64 2.97
C GLY A 24 16.41 -12.57 2.20
N ASP A 25 15.80 -13.55 2.88
CA ASP A 25 14.87 -14.47 2.24
C ASP A 25 13.64 -13.72 1.73
N ILE A 26 13.21 -14.08 0.53
CA ILE A 26 12.04 -13.48 -0.13
C ILE A 26 10.85 -14.40 0.04
N PHE A 27 9.72 -13.84 0.46
CA PHE A 27 8.47 -14.58 0.66
C PHE A 27 7.43 -14.11 -0.34
N LYS A 28 6.76 -15.05 -0.99
CA LYS A 28 5.64 -14.76 -1.89
C LYS A 28 4.46 -14.24 -1.09
N THR A 29 3.87 -13.17 -1.61
CA THR A 29 2.74 -12.49 -0.97
C THR A 29 1.53 -12.49 -1.87
N GLU A 30 0.37 -12.23 -1.26
CA GLU A 30 -0.84 -11.89 -2.00
C GLU A 30 -1.58 -10.77 -1.26
N VAL A 31 -2.37 -10.02 -2.01
CA VAL A 31 -3.20 -8.94 -1.48
C VAL A 31 -4.65 -9.34 -1.65
N LEU A 32 -5.38 -9.35 -0.54
CA LEU A 32 -6.77 -9.82 -0.47
C LEU A 32 -7.65 -8.75 0.16
N LYS A 33 -8.92 -8.71 -0.23
CA LYS A 33 -9.91 -7.89 0.48
C LYS A 33 -9.99 -8.36 1.93
N VAL A 34 -10.05 -7.42 2.87
CA VAL A 34 -10.30 -7.77 4.27
C VAL A 34 -11.73 -8.27 4.41
N THR A 35 -11.90 -9.29 5.25
CA THR A 35 -13.20 -9.87 5.59
C THR A 35 -13.69 -9.31 6.91
N SER A 36 -14.98 -9.57 7.24
CA SER A 36 -15.52 -9.23 8.56
C SER A 36 -14.72 -9.89 9.69
N LYS A 37 -14.25 -11.10 9.46
CA LYS A 37 -13.40 -11.83 10.42
C LYS A 37 -12.06 -11.12 10.62
N ASP A 38 -11.43 -10.66 9.54
CA ASP A 38 -10.19 -9.89 9.64
C ASP A 38 -10.38 -8.64 10.48
N ILE A 39 -11.46 -7.88 10.21
CA ILE A 39 -11.77 -6.65 10.93
C ILE A 39 -11.93 -6.91 12.43
N LYS A 40 -12.63 -7.98 12.81
CA LYS A 40 -12.84 -8.35 14.21
C LYS A 40 -11.53 -8.74 14.92
N SER A 41 -10.59 -9.29 14.16
CA SER A 41 -9.31 -9.78 14.72
C SER A 41 -8.24 -8.70 14.83
N LEU A 42 -8.44 -7.51 14.25
CA LEU A 42 -7.47 -6.42 14.30
C LEU A 42 -7.29 -5.92 15.72
N LYS A 43 -6.04 -5.95 16.18
CA LYS A 43 -5.67 -5.42 17.50
C LYS A 43 -5.29 -3.94 17.37
N LYS A 44 -5.92 -3.09 18.16
CA LYS A 44 -5.61 -1.64 18.17
C LYS A 44 -4.13 -1.37 18.47
N SER A 45 -3.47 -2.26 19.22
CA SER A 45 -2.06 -2.10 19.55
C SER A 45 -1.12 -2.30 18.37
N ASP A 46 -1.59 -2.95 17.30
CA ASP A 46 -0.78 -3.25 16.11
C ASP A 46 -0.86 -2.14 15.05
N TRP A 47 -1.85 -1.24 15.15
CA TRP A 47 -2.17 -0.28 14.11
C TRP A 47 -2.38 1.12 14.70
N LEU A 48 -1.80 2.13 14.03
CA LEU A 48 -1.97 3.53 14.41
C LEU A 48 -3.33 4.07 13.97
N PHE A 49 -3.85 3.59 12.84
CA PHE A 49 -5.09 4.10 12.26
C PHE A 49 -6.26 3.18 12.61
N ASP A 50 -7.45 3.77 12.57
CA ASP A 50 -8.70 3.04 12.82
C ASP A 50 -9.17 2.33 11.54
N TRP A 51 -8.60 1.16 11.31
CA TRP A 51 -8.92 0.37 10.12
C TRP A 51 -10.34 -0.19 10.11
N LYS A 52 -10.96 -0.35 11.28
CA LYS A 52 -12.36 -0.76 11.36
C LYS A 52 -13.26 0.33 10.79
N ALA A 53 -13.02 1.59 11.15
CA ALA A 53 -13.75 2.72 10.60
C ALA A 53 -13.51 2.86 9.10
N GLU A 54 -12.28 2.68 8.67
CA GLU A 54 -11.91 2.77 7.25
C GLU A 54 -12.63 1.71 6.42
N ALA A 55 -12.67 0.47 6.90
CA ALA A 55 -13.31 -0.65 6.21
C ALA A 55 -14.84 -0.50 6.13
N ASN A 56 -15.43 0.28 7.01
CA ASN A 56 -16.88 0.51 7.04
C ASN A 56 -17.34 1.63 6.10
N GLN A 57 -16.43 2.33 5.44
CA GLN A 57 -16.79 3.39 4.50
C GLN A 57 -17.22 2.81 3.15
N ALA A 58 -18.39 3.21 2.67
CA ALA A 58 -19.03 2.61 1.50
C ALA A 58 -18.21 2.74 0.21
N LYS A 59 -17.45 3.83 0.06
CA LYS A 59 -16.68 4.12 -1.16
C LYS A 59 -15.25 3.61 -1.12
N LYS A 60 -14.84 3.04 0.00
CA LYS A 60 -13.47 2.56 0.21
C LYS A 60 -13.45 1.05 0.33
N THR A 61 -12.39 0.45 -0.17
CA THR A 61 -12.14 -0.98 -0.02
C THR A 61 -10.79 -1.15 0.65
N VAL A 62 -10.76 -1.91 1.73
CA VAL A 62 -9.52 -2.21 2.46
C VAL A 62 -8.98 -3.56 2.03
N TYR A 63 -7.70 -3.61 1.76
CA TYR A 63 -6.97 -4.83 1.37
C TYR A 63 -5.88 -5.11 2.38
N LYS A 64 -5.57 -6.40 2.56
CA LYS A 64 -4.48 -6.87 3.42
C LYS A 64 -3.40 -7.54 2.59
N LEU A 65 -2.15 -7.33 2.99
CA LEU A 65 -0.99 -8.03 2.46
C LEU A 65 -0.65 -9.18 3.40
N VAL A 66 -0.56 -10.38 2.86
CA VAL A 66 -0.20 -11.58 3.61
C VAL A 66 0.88 -12.37 2.88
N ILE A 67 1.65 -13.17 3.61
CA ILE A 67 2.51 -14.19 3.03
C ILE A 67 1.63 -15.37 2.66
N ILE A 68 1.79 -15.90 1.46
CA ILE A 68 0.92 -16.97 0.94
C ILE A 68 0.88 -18.17 1.89
N ASP A 69 2.04 -18.56 2.44
CA ASP A 69 2.13 -19.71 3.34
C ASP A 69 1.74 -19.38 4.79
N ASN A 70 1.40 -18.13 5.08
CA ASN A 70 0.99 -17.71 6.42
C ASN A 70 -0.09 -16.62 6.36
N PRO A 71 -1.27 -16.95 5.81
CA PRO A 71 -2.29 -15.93 5.49
C PRO A 71 -3.02 -15.35 6.71
N THR A 72 -2.81 -15.88 7.90
CA THR A 72 -3.46 -15.38 9.12
C THR A 72 -2.77 -14.13 9.67
N ILE A 73 -1.53 -13.86 9.27
CA ILE A 73 -0.77 -12.70 9.73
C ILE A 73 -0.83 -11.60 8.69
N ILE A 74 -1.39 -10.47 9.07
CA ILE A 74 -1.51 -9.30 8.19
C ILE A 74 -0.21 -8.50 8.28
N GLN A 75 0.50 -8.40 7.16
CA GLN A 75 1.77 -7.68 7.07
C GLN A 75 1.56 -6.17 6.90
N GLY A 76 0.50 -5.78 6.23
CA GLY A 76 0.14 -4.39 6.01
C GLY A 76 -1.29 -4.27 5.50
N LEU A 77 -1.81 -3.05 5.54
CA LEU A 77 -3.18 -2.72 5.10
C LEU A 77 -3.15 -1.50 4.19
N ILE A 78 -4.03 -1.48 3.22
CA ILE A 78 -4.21 -0.36 2.31
C ILE A 78 -5.70 -0.14 2.06
N SER A 79 -6.12 1.13 2.04
CA SER A 79 -7.46 1.54 1.65
C SER A 79 -7.39 2.15 0.27
N LEU A 80 -8.29 1.76 -0.62
CA LEU A 80 -8.35 2.25 -1.99
C LEU A 80 -9.76 2.69 -2.32
N GLN A 81 -9.85 3.77 -3.10
CA GLN A 81 -11.12 4.34 -3.54
C GLN A 81 -11.10 4.52 -5.05
N ASP A 82 -12.07 3.91 -5.73
CA ASP A 82 -12.23 4.02 -7.18
C ASP A 82 -12.84 5.38 -7.51
N GLN A 83 -12.12 6.20 -8.27
CA GLN A 83 -12.57 7.54 -8.67
C GLN A 83 -13.17 7.57 -10.08
N GLY A 84 -13.29 6.40 -10.73
CA GLY A 84 -13.88 6.29 -12.07
C GLY A 84 -12.88 6.45 -13.21
N ASP A 85 -11.73 7.08 -12.96
CA ASP A 85 -10.67 7.26 -13.94
C ASP A 85 -9.27 6.98 -13.37
N HIS A 86 -9.18 6.79 -12.07
CA HIS A 86 -7.95 6.41 -11.35
C HIS A 86 -8.32 5.87 -9.98
N ILE A 87 -7.35 5.34 -9.26
CA ILE A 87 -7.51 4.88 -7.88
C ILE A 87 -6.88 5.91 -6.94
N PHE A 88 -7.66 6.34 -5.94
CA PHE A 88 -7.15 7.17 -4.85
C PHE A 88 -6.78 6.27 -3.66
N MET A 89 -5.64 6.55 -3.03
CA MET A 89 -5.13 5.81 -1.88
C MET A 89 -5.22 6.68 -0.63
N PRO A 90 -6.33 6.60 0.13
CA PRO A 90 -6.47 7.43 1.33
C PRO A 90 -5.60 6.99 2.50
N LEU A 91 -5.28 5.72 2.62
CA LEU A 91 -4.59 5.21 3.81
C LEU A 91 -3.76 3.97 3.49
N ILE A 92 -2.56 3.91 4.06
CA ILE A 92 -1.66 2.77 3.96
C ILE A 92 -0.88 2.64 5.27
N GLU A 93 -0.71 1.43 5.76
CA GLU A 93 0.02 1.19 6.99
C GLU A 93 0.66 -0.20 6.99
N SER A 94 1.93 -0.29 7.44
CA SER A 94 2.57 -1.56 7.76
C SER A 94 2.23 -1.98 9.18
N ASN A 95 2.11 -3.29 9.43
CA ASN A 95 1.98 -3.79 10.79
C ASN A 95 3.17 -3.31 11.63
N LYS A 96 2.97 -3.10 12.92
CA LYS A 96 4.00 -2.52 13.80
C LYS A 96 5.34 -3.27 13.76
N PHE A 97 5.33 -4.59 13.58
CA PHE A 97 6.58 -5.36 13.51
C PHE A 97 7.35 -5.15 12.20
N ASN A 98 6.74 -4.46 11.23
CA ASN A 98 7.39 -4.07 9.98
C ASN A 98 7.77 -2.59 9.96
N LYS A 99 7.82 -1.94 11.12
CA LYS A 99 8.20 -0.55 11.29
C LYS A 99 9.49 -0.44 12.10
N GLY A 100 10.22 0.66 11.90
CA GLY A 100 11.38 1.00 12.71
C GLY A 100 12.63 0.22 12.36
N VAL A 101 13.61 0.32 13.24
CA VAL A 101 14.97 -0.23 13.02
C VAL A 101 14.99 -1.76 13.06
N LYS A 102 14.11 -2.36 13.86
CA LYS A 102 14.05 -3.82 14.05
C LYS A 102 12.92 -4.47 13.26
N LYS A 103 12.54 -3.91 12.12
CA LYS A 103 11.47 -4.49 11.31
C LYS A 103 11.80 -5.91 10.87
N VAL A 104 10.74 -6.72 10.73
CA VAL A 104 10.87 -8.11 10.31
C VAL A 104 11.03 -8.21 8.79
N TYR A 105 10.22 -7.46 8.04
CA TYR A 105 10.25 -7.49 6.58
C TYR A 105 10.40 -6.11 5.97
N PHE A 106 11.19 -6.06 4.89
CA PHE A 106 11.23 -4.92 3.96
C PHE A 106 10.23 -5.14 2.83
N GLY A 107 9.80 -4.06 2.22
CA GLY A 107 9.02 -4.10 0.98
C GLY A 107 7.51 -4.09 1.15
N VAL A 108 6.99 -4.02 2.37
CA VAL A 108 5.54 -4.01 2.61
C VAL A 108 4.86 -2.81 1.95
N PRO A 109 5.32 -1.57 2.16
CA PRO A 109 4.67 -0.41 1.51
C PRO A 109 4.76 -0.46 -0.02
N GLY A 110 5.91 -0.80 -0.56
CA GLY A 110 6.09 -0.90 -2.01
C GLY A 110 5.19 -1.94 -2.65
N ASN A 111 5.03 -3.10 -1.99
CA ASN A 111 4.14 -4.16 -2.45
C ASN A 111 2.68 -3.69 -2.51
N LEU A 112 2.23 -2.98 -1.47
CA LEU A 112 0.86 -2.45 -1.40
C LEU A 112 0.61 -1.37 -2.47
N VAL A 113 1.56 -0.47 -2.67
CA VAL A 113 1.45 0.56 -3.71
C VAL A 113 1.43 -0.07 -5.10
N ALA A 114 2.28 -1.07 -5.35
CA ALA A 114 2.28 -1.81 -6.62
C ALA A 114 0.92 -2.49 -6.87
N PHE A 115 0.30 -3.03 -5.82
CA PHE A 115 -1.04 -3.61 -5.92
C PHE A 115 -2.07 -2.55 -6.32
N ALA A 116 -2.02 -1.36 -5.73
CA ALA A 116 -2.92 -0.27 -6.11
C ALA A 116 -2.79 0.08 -7.59
N CYS A 117 -1.57 0.15 -8.10
CA CYS A 117 -1.30 0.37 -9.52
C CYS A 117 -1.86 -0.75 -10.39
N LYS A 118 -1.68 -2.01 -9.95
CA LYS A 118 -2.22 -3.18 -10.66
C LYS A 118 -3.74 -3.15 -10.71
N LEU A 119 -4.40 -2.83 -9.60
CA LEU A 119 -5.85 -2.68 -9.55
C LEU A 119 -6.32 -1.61 -10.53
N SER A 120 -5.63 -0.49 -10.59
CA SER A 120 -5.92 0.59 -11.54
C SER A 120 -5.83 0.11 -12.99
N PHE A 121 -4.79 -0.65 -13.35
CA PHE A 121 -4.69 -1.26 -14.68
C PHE A 121 -5.84 -2.22 -14.96
N ASP A 122 -6.17 -3.07 -14.01
CA ASP A 122 -7.25 -4.07 -14.16
C ASP A 122 -8.61 -3.40 -14.39
N LYS A 123 -8.79 -2.19 -13.88
CA LYS A 123 -10.01 -1.40 -14.07
C LYS A 123 -9.98 -0.54 -15.34
N GLY A 124 -8.90 -0.57 -16.10
CA GLY A 124 -8.78 0.20 -17.34
C GLY A 124 -8.31 1.63 -17.13
N TYR A 125 -7.73 1.95 -15.99
CA TYR A 125 -7.28 3.32 -15.67
C TYR A 125 -5.80 3.56 -15.95
N GLY A 126 -5.14 2.65 -16.66
CA GLY A 126 -3.73 2.83 -17.04
C GLY A 126 -2.74 2.81 -15.90
N GLY A 127 -3.12 2.26 -14.76
CA GLY A 127 -2.25 2.19 -13.59
C GLY A 127 -2.18 3.47 -12.75
N TYR A 128 -2.90 4.52 -13.14
CA TYR A 128 -2.91 5.79 -12.42
C TYR A 128 -3.46 5.63 -11.01
N ILE A 129 -2.68 6.08 -10.04
CA ILE A 129 -3.12 6.25 -8.65
C ILE A 129 -2.77 7.64 -8.17
N SER A 130 -3.51 8.13 -7.19
CA SER A 130 -3.23 9.41 -6.53
C SER A 130 -3.30 9.25 -5.02
N PHE A 131 -2.64 10.13 -4.31
CA PHE A 131 -2.65 10.17 -2.86
C PHE A 131 -2.22 11.55 -2.37
N GLU A 132 -2.62 11.89 -1.15
CA GLU A 132 -2.16 13.10 -0.50
C GLU A 132 -0.93 12.77 0.34
N SER A 133 0.20 13.40 0.04
CA SER A 133 1.46 13.19 0.75
C SER A 133 1.59 14.14 1.95
N LYS A 134 2.16 13.63 3.04
CA LYS A 134 2.72 14.51 4.05
C LYS A 134 3.78 15.39 3.39
N THR A 135 3.78 16.68 3.69
CA THR A 135 4.66 17.66 3.01
C THR A 135 6.13 17.24 3.04
N THR A 136 6.60 16.72 4.18
CA THR A 136 7.98 16.31 4.37
C THR A 136 8.38 15.07 3.57
N LEU A 137 7.42 14.34 2.98
CA LEU A 137 7.68 13.10 2.25
C LEU A 137 7.51 13.24 0.73
N ILE A 138 7.21 14.42 0.22
CA ILE A 138 7.02 14.63 -1.23
C ILE A 138 8.25 14.19 -2.02
N GLU A 139 9.44 14.67 -1.67
CA GLU A 139 10.67 14.27 -2.34
C GLU A 139 10.94 12.78 -2.22
N HIS A 140 10.64 12.21 -1.06
CA HIS A 140 10.80 10.79 -0.82
C HIS A 140 9.97 9.96 -1.81
N TYR A 141 8.70 10.32 -2.01
CA TYR A 141 7.83 9.59 -2.93
C TYR A 141 8.21 9.83 -4.39
N GLN A 142 8.74 10.99 -4.72
CA GLN A 142 9.28 11.25 -6.07
C GLN A 142 10.43 10.29 -6.38
N LYS A 143 11.33 10.11 -5.44
CA LYS A 143 12.51 9.23 -5.61
C LYS A 143 12.16 7.74 -5.52
N ALA A 144 11.38 7.37 -4.51
CA ALA A 144 11.11 5.96 -4.22
C ALA A 144 10.09 5.33 -5.17
N LEU A 145 9.08 6.09 -5.60
CA LEU A 145 7.95 5.57 -6.38
C LEU A 145 7.87 6.14 -7.80
N GLY A 146 8.65 7.17 -8.10
CA GLY A 146 8.47 7.92 -9.35
C GLY A 146 7.19 8.73 -9.37
N ALA A 147 6.64 9.03 -8.20
CA ALA A 147 5.45 9.87 -8.09
C ALA A 147 5.77 11.31 -8.46
N HIS A 148 4.75 12.04 -8.94
CA HIS A 148 4.88 13.46 -9.25
C HIS A 148 3.77 14.25 -8.60
N VAL A 149 4.03 15.53 -8.32
CA VAL A 149 3.05 16.44 -7.72
C VAL A 149 2.07 16.88 -8.80
N LEU A 150 0.77 16.75 -8.52
CA LEU A 150 -0.29 17.29 -9.36
C LEU A 150 -0.60 18.75 -8.95
N PHE A 151 -0.90 18.94 -7.68
CA PHE A 151 -1.11 20.26 -7.08
C PHE A 151 -1.05 20.10 -5.55
N GLY A 152 -0.55 21.13 -4.85
CA GLY A 152 -0.43 21.11 -3.40
C GLY A 152 0.36 19.87 -2.93
N ASN A 153 -0.25 19.08 -2.08
CA ASN A 153 0.32 17.82 -1.57
C ASN A 153 -0.25 16.58 -2.27
N ILE A 154 -1.04 16.76 -3.31
CA ILE A 154 -1.60 15.65 -4.08
C ILE A 154 -0.57 15.18 -5.08
N MET A 155 -0.23 13.91 -5.00
CA MET A 155 0.74 13.24 -5.87
C MET A 155 0.05 12.15 -6.68
N ALA A 156 0.67 11.80 -7.79
CA ALA A 156 0.20 10.71 -8.64
C ALA A 156 1.36 9.86 -9.12
N ILE A 157 1.05 8.58 -9.36
CA ILE A 157 1.93 7.67 -10.10
C ILE A 157 1.27 7.44 -11.45
N GLY A 158 2.00 7.77 -12.52
CA GLY A 158 1.50 7.60 -13.88
C GLY A 158 1.74 6.20 -14.43
N THR A 159 1.28 5.97 -15.65
CA THR A 159 1.33 4.65 -16.31
C THR A 159 2.73 4.05 -16.38
N LYS A 160 3.72 4.84 -16.74
CA LYS A 160 5.09 4.38 -16.90
C LYS A 160 5.67 3.86 -15.58
N GLU A 161 5.56 4.66 -14.54
CA GLU A 161 6.07 4.33 -13.20
C GLU A 161 5.26 3.21 -12.56
N ALA A 162 3.96 3.19 -12.80
CA ALA A 162 3.08 2.11 -12.34
C ALA A 162 3.51 0.76 -12.94
N ARG A 163 3.85 0.72 -14.23
CA ARG A 163 4.33 -0.50 -14.88
C ARG A 163 5.63 -1.01 -14.26
N ILE A 164 6.53 -0.10 -13.91
CA ILE A 164 7.80 -0.47 -13.26
C ILE A 164 7.53 -1.15 -11.93
N LEU A 165 6.65 -0.58 -11.11
CA LEU A 165 6.28 -1.15 -9.81
C LEU A 165 5.60 -2.51 -9.96
N ILE A 166 4.65 -2.63 -10.89
CA ILE A 166 3.93 -3.87 -11.14
C ILE A 166 4.89 -4.97 -11.61
N GLN A 167 5.81 -4.64 -12.52
CA GLN A 167 6.80 -5.59 -13.02
C GLN A 167 7.68 -6.10 -11.89
N GLN A 168 8.02 -5.26 -10.94
CA GLN A 168 8.88 -5.63 -9.83
C GLN A 168 8.18 -6.56 -8.83
N TYR A 169 6.94 -6.25 -8.45
CA TYR A 169 6.22 -6.99 -7.42
C TYR A 169 5.33 -8.11 -7.96
N PHE A 170 4.90 -8.02 -9.20
CA PHE A 170 4.01 -8.98 -9.87
C PHE A 170 4.59 -9.37 -11.22
N PRO A 171 5.81 -9.94 -11.26
CA PRO A 171 6.43 -10.33 -12.54
C PRO A 171 5.57 -11.37 -13.24
N GLY A 172 5.39 -11.23 -14.56
CA GLY A 172 4.51 -12.10 -15.34
C GLY A 172 3.09 -11.56 -15.50
N ASN A 173 2.74 -10.47 -14.82
CA ASN A 173 1.47 -9.77 -15.01
C ASN A 173 1.73 -8.51 -15.85
N SER A 174 1.62 -8.65 -17.12
CA SER A 174 1.75 -7.53 -18.07
C SER A 174 0.38 -6.90 -18.36
#